data_1ed06d7f662cde7c62023f5309cfb567
#
_entry.id   1ed06d7f662cde7c62023f5309cfb567
#
_cell.length_a   1.000
_cell.length_b   1.000
_cell.length_c   1.000
_cell.angle_alpha   90.00
_cell.angle_beta   90.00
_cell.angle_gamma   90.00
#
_symmetry.space_group_name_H-M   'P 1'
#
loop_
_entity.id
_entity.type
_entity.pdbx_description
1 polymer ?
#
loop_
_entity_poly.entity_id
_entity_poly.type
_entity_poly.pdbx_seq_one_letter_code
_entity_poly.pdbx_strand_id
1 'polypeptide(L)'
;EKINLYHFDVYRLEDVDEFYAIGGDEYFSKGICIIEWGELIEQALPNNYMKINFTRNFENENDRCLELDFHGNFRLRGENFEDFKCWNIKYSL
;
A
#
# COMPACT_ATOMS: atom_id res chain seq x y z
N GLU A 1 -20.38 -2.66 -12.56
CA GLU A 1 -19.46 -3.66 -12.07
C GLU A 1 -18.92 -3.29 -10.69
N LYS A 2 -18.96 -4.23 -9.77
CA LYS A 2 -18.49 -3.98 -8.40
C LYS A 2 -17.10 -4.58 -8.22
N ILE A 3 -16.20 -3.77 -7.67
CA ILE A 3 -14.88 -4.22 -7.28
C ILE A 3 -14.86 -4.30 -5.75
N ASN A 4 -14.47 -5.45 -5.23
CA ASN A 4 -14.34 -5.61 -3.79
C ASN A 4 -13.06 -4.93 -3.31
N LEU A 5 -13.16 -4.24 -2.20
CA LEU A 5 -12.04 -3.60 -1.55
C LEU A 5 -11.84 -4.22 -0.18
N TYR A 6 -10.64 -4.71 0.09
CA TYR A 6 -10.27 -5.31 1.36
C TYR A 6 -9.19 -4.49 2.02
N HIS A 7 -9.35 -4.24 3.31
CA HIS A 7 -8.38 -3.45 4.07
C HIS A 7 -7.81 -4.31 5.20
N PHE A 8 -6.49 -4.38 5.25
CA PHE A 8 -5.75 -5.10 6.29
C PHE A 8 -4.84 -4.14 7.03
N ASP A 9 -4.81 -4.25 8.35
CA ASP A 9 -3.79 -3.64 9.17
C ASP A 9 -3.03 -4.77 9.85
N VAL A 10 -1.78 -4.98 9.43
CA VAL A 10 -1.00 -6.12 9.90
C VAL A 10 0.02 -5.75 10.99
N TYR A 11 -0.08 -4.54 11.51
CA TYR A 11 0.88 -4.03 12.50
C TYR A 11 1.05 -4.93 13.71
N ARG A 12 -0.04 -5.56 14.17
CA ARG A 12 -0.02 -6.40 15.37
C ARG A 12 0.30 -7.87 15.13
N LEU A 13 0.48 -8.28 13.90
CA LEU A 13 0.87 -9.65 13.60
C LEU A 13 2.33 -9.85 14.02
N GLU A 14 2.61 -10.97 14.64
CA GLU A 14 3.97 -11.28 15.08
C GLU A 14 4.87 -11.69 13.92
N ASP A 15 4.28 -12.39 12.93
CA ASP A 15 5.02 -12.85 11.77
C ASP A 15 4.08 -13.08 10.58
N VAL A 16 4.67 -13.40 9.44
CA VAL A 16 3.93 -13.65 8.20
C VAL A 16 3.05 -14.90 8.30
N ASP A 17 3.42 -15.87 9.14
CA ASP A 17 2.63 -17.09 9.29
C ASP A 17 1.24 -16.80 9.87
N GLU A 18 1.11 -15.80 10.74
CA GLU A 18 -0.19 -15.38 11.22
C GLU A 18 -1.08 -14.85 10.10
N PHE A 19 -0.49 -14.14 9.14
CA PHE A 19 -1.24 -13.63 8.00
C PHE A 19 -1.78 -14.77 7.16
N TYR A 20 -0.96 -15.79 6.91
CA TYR A 20 -1.43 -16.99 6.20
C TYR A 20 -2.48 -17.76 6.99
N ALA A 21 -2.32 -17.82 8.31
CA ALA A 21 -3.25 -18.55 9.16
C ALA A 21 -4.67 -17.99 9.13
N ILE A 22 -4.81 -16.67 8.98
CA ILE A 22 -6.11 -16.03 8.82
C ILE A 22 -6.63 -16.03 7.38
N GLY A 23 -5.89 -16.65 6.45
CA GLY A 23 -6.27 -16.70 5.05
C GLY A 23 -6.10 -15.38 4.31
N GLY A 24 -5.22 -14.50 4.80
CA GLY A 24 -5.08 -13.16 4.23
C GLY A 24 -4.66 -13.17 2.76
N ASP A 25 -3.78 -14.07 2.39
CA ASP A 25 -3.28 -14.17 1.01
C ASP A 25 -4.35 -14.56 0.00
N GLU A 26 -5.43 -15.21 0.45
CA GLU A 26 -6.53 -15.59 -0.43
C GLU A 26 -7.27 -14.38 -1.00
N TYR A 27 -7.21 -13.24 -0.33
CA TYR A 27 -7.92 -12.05 -0.76
C TYR A 27 -7.22 -11.32 -1.92
N PHE A 28 -5.96 -11.62 -2.19
CA PHE A 28 -5.22 -10.94 -3.26
C PHE A 28 -5.82 -11.20 -4.66
N SER A 29 -6.52 -12.31 -4.83
CA SER A 29 -7.18 -12.64 -6.09
C SER A 29 -8.66 -12.25 -6.14
N LYS A 30 -9.21 -11.70 -5.05
CA LYS A 30 -10.64 -11.41 -4.94
C LYS A 30 -11.00 -9.94 -5.19
N GLY A 31 -10.03 -9.06 -5.21
CA GLY A 31 -10.29 -7.64 -5.40
C GLY A 31 -9.06 -6.79 -5.13
N ILE A 32 -9.28 -5.56 -4.75
CA ILE A 32 -8.20 -4.64 -4.39
C ILE A 32 -7.94 -4.78 -2.90
N CYS A 33 -6.68 -4.99 -2.54
CA CYS A 33 -6.27 -5.06 -1.14
C CYS A 33 -5.43 -3.83 -0.79
N ILE A 34 -5.79 -3.17 0.30
CA ILE A 34 -5.01 -2.09 0.89
C ILE A 34 -4.45 -2.64 2.19
N ILE A 35 -3.13 -2.62 2.34
CA ILE A 35 -2.46 -3.22 3.48
C ILE A 35 -1.62 -2.15 4.17
N GLU A 36 -1.96 -1.84 5.41
CA GLU A 36 -1.13 -0.99 6.25
C GLU A 36 -0.06 -1.83 6.91
N TRP A 37 1.17 -1.31 6.95
CA TRP A 37 2.35 -1.99 7.46
C TRP A 37 2.72 -3.23 6.65
N GLY A 38 2.47 -3.17 5.33
CA GLY A 38 2.69 -4.31 4.43
C GLY A 38 4.12 -4.84 4.43
N GLU A 39 5.11 -4.02 4.78
CA GLU A 39 6.50 -4.46 4.87
C GLU A 39 6.71 -5.55 5.92
N LEU A 40 5.80 -5.69 6.89
CA LEU A 40 5.89 -6.74 7.89
C LEU A 40 5.52 -8.12 7.33
N ILE A 41 4.83 -8.14 6.20
CA ILE A 41 4.40 -9.39 5.54
C ILE A 41 4.89 -9.46 4.10
N GLU A 42 6.02 -8.85 3.81
CA GLU A 42 6.53 -8.75 2.44
C GLU A 42 6.62 -10.10 1.72
N GLN A 43 6.96 -11.15 2.45
CA GLN A 43 7.04 -12.50 1.91
C GLN A 43 5.72 -13.04 1.38
N ALA A 44 4.61 -12.54 1.90
CA ALA A 44 3.27 -12.97 1.48
C ALA A 44 2.70 -12.13 0.34
N LEU A 45 3.30 -10.99 0.03
CA LEU A 45 2.78 -10.10 -1.00
C LEU A 45 2.90 -10.73 -2.39
N PRO A 46 1.93 -10.45 -3.29
CA PRO A 46 2.06 -10.90 -4.68
C PRO A 46 3.18 -10.16 -5.39
N ASN A 47 3.53 -10.60 -6.59
CA ASN A 47 4.61 -9.97 -7.36
C ASN A 47 4.27 -8.55 -7.80
N ASN A 48 3.00 -8.26 -7.98
CA ASN A 48 2.54 -6.97 -8.51
C ASN A 48 1.81 -6.20 -7.42
N TYR A 49 2.41 -5.13 -6.95
CA TYR A 49 1.77 -4.24 -5.99
C TYR A 49 2.40 -2.85 -6.04
N MET A 50 1.73 -1.91 -5.42
CA MET A 50 2.27 -0.56 -5.24
C MET A 50 2.50 -0.34 -3.76
N LYS A 51 3.72 0.07 -3.42
CA LYS A 51 4.06 0.46 -2.07
C LYS A 51 3.98 1.98 -1.97
N ILE A 52 3.29 2.46 -0.94
CA ILE A 52 3.16 3.89 -0.68
C ILE A 52 3.84 4.20 0.63
N ASN A 53 4.87 5.03 0.58
CA ASN A 53 5.57 5.49 1.76
C ASN A 53 5.12 6.91 2.09
N PHE A 54 4.72 7.13 3.33
CA PHE A 54 4.33 8.45 3.82
C PHE A 54 5.50 9.02 4.62
N THR A 55 5.94 10.20 4.24
CA THR A 55 6.99 10.91 4.97
C THR A 55 6.52 12.29 5.38
N ARG A 56 7.07 12.78 6.48
CA ARG A 56 6.77 14.13 6.94
C ARG A 56 7.51 15.15 6.12
N ASN A 57 6.86 16.30 5.91
CA ASN A 57 7.53 17.47 5.41
C ASN A 57 7.96 18.31 6.63
N PHE A 58 9.27 18.41 6.87
CA PHE A 58 9.80 19.15 8.02
C PHE A 58 9.56 20.66 7.92
N GLU A 59 9.35 21.17 6.74
CA GLU A 59 9.07 22.59 6.52
C GLU A 59 7.62 22.96 6.82
N ASN A 60 6.71 21.99 6.70
CA ASN A 60 5.29 22.20 6.93
C ASN A 60 4.70 20.96 7.57
N GLU A 61 4.35 21.05 8.86
CA GLU A 61 3.84 19.92 9.64
C GLU A 61 2.54 19.32 9.11
N ASN A 62 1.76 20.12 8.37
CA ASN A 62 0.49 19.66 7.83
C ASN A 62 0.62 18.91 6.51
N ASP A 63 1.81 18.89 5.93
CA ASP A 63 2.04 18.23 4.66
C ASP A 63 2.66 16.86 4.87
N ARG A 64 2.33 15.95 3.98
CA ARG A 64 2.98 14.65 3.88
C ARG A 64 3.42 14.44 2.44
N CYS A 65 4.57 13.80 2.28
CA CYS A 65 5.05 13.39 0.98
C CYS A 65 4.71 11.92 0.78
N LEU A 66 4.14 11.60 -0.35
CA LEU A 66 3.91 10.22 -0.75
C LEU A 66 4.97 9.82 -1.75
N GLU A 67 5.67 8.75 -1.43
CA GLU A 67 6.57 8.11 -2.38
C GLU A 67 5.91 6.83 -2.86
N LEU A 68 5.75 6.71 -4.18
CA LEU A 68 5.12 5.56 -4.81
C LEU A 68 6.20 4.65 -5.38
N ASP A 69 6.16 3.40 -5.01
CA ASP A 69 7.11 2.39 -5.47
C ASP A 69 6.34 1.25 -6.12
N PHE A 70 6.52 1.08 -7.43
CA PHE A 70 5.79 0.09 -8.21
C PHE A 70 6.60 -1.19 -8.30
N HIS A 71 5.98 -2.29 -7.91
CA HIS A 71 6.59 -3.62 -7.94
C HIS A 71 5.96 -4.48 -9.01
N GLY A 72 6.81 -5.22 -9.73
CA GLY A 72 6.37 -6.06 -10.82
C GLY A 72 5.78 -5.27 -11.97
N ASN A 73 4.63 -5.68 -12.44
CA ASN A 73 3.94 -5.05 -13.56
C ASN A 73 2.85 -4.08 -13.14
N PHE A 74 2.79 -3.75 -11.84
CA PHE A 74 1.79 -2.80 -11.35
C PHE A 74 2.03 -1.43 -11.95
N ARG A 75 0.99 -0.83 -12.51
CA ARG A 75 1.02 0.53 -13.06
C ARG A 75 -0.29 1.23 -12.75
N LEU A 76 -0.21 2.52 -12.44
CA LEU A 76 -1.40 3.36 -12.35
C LEU A 76 -1.79 3.81 -13.75
N ARG A 77 -3.10 3.85 -14.00
CA ARG A 77 -3.62 4.43 -15.23
C ARG A 77 -3.83 5.92 -15.01
N GLY A 78 -3.40 6.72 -15.97
CA GLY A 78 -3.52 8.16 -15.92
C GLY A 78 -2.28 8.82 -16.48
N GLU A 79 -2.44 10.06 -16.87
CA GLU A 79 -1.34 10.83 -17.40
C GLU A 79 -0.34 11.16 -16.30
N ASN A 80 0.93 10.90 -16.56
CA ASN A 80 2.05 11.34 -15.73
C ASN A 80 2.17 10.71 -14.35
N PHE A 81 1.39 9.69 -14.02
CA PHE A 81 1.56 9.04 -12.72
C PHE A 81 2.91 8.35 -12.57
N GLU A 82 3.47 7.86 -13.67
CA GLU A 82 4.76 7.20 -13.64
C GLU A 82 5.92 8.17 -13.43
N ASP A 83 5.70 9.44 -13.76
CA ASP A 83 6.72 10.48 -13.65
C ASP A 83 6.80 11.07 -12.25
N PHE A 84 5.78 10.86 -11.43
CA PHE A 84 5.70 11.40 -10.08
C PHE A 84 5.89 10.30 -9.05
N LYS A 85 7.02 10.32 -8.35
CA LYS A 85 7.31 9.38 -7.29
C LYS A 85 7.05 9.96 -5.90
N CYS A 86 6.82 11.26 -5.82
CA CYS A 86 6.58 11.92 -4.55
C CYS A 86 5.48 12.95 -4.70
N TRP A 87 4.46 12.85 -3.86
CA TRP A 87 3.34 13.77 -3.84
C TRP A 87 3.16 14.33 -2.44
N ASN A 88 2.83 15.63 -2.38
CA ASN A 88 2.52 16.28 -1.12
C ASN A 88 1.03 16.15 -0.84
N ILE A 89 0.71 15.63 0.33
CA ILE A 89 -0.66 15.54 0.79
C ILE A 89 -0.82 16.42 2.02
N LYS A 90 -1.82 17.28 2.00
CA LYS A 90 -2.16 18.11 3.14
C LYS A 90 -3.26 17.44 3.93
N TYR A 91 -3.06 17.34 5.23
CA TYR A 91 -4.04 16.82 6.14
C TYR A 91 -4.80 17.96 6.78
N SER A 92 -6.12 17.83 6.74
CA SER A 92 -7.01 18.72 7.47
C SER A 92 -7.58 17.92 8.63
N LEU A 93 -7.30 18.34 9.83
CA LEU A 93 -7.82 17.68 11.03
C LEU A 93 -9.16 18.29 11.43
#